data_bfc34986d41c4d10f9f6061f9911c2e7
#
_entry.id   bfc34986d41c4d10f9f6061f9911c2e7
#
_cell.length_a   1.000
_cell.length_b   1.000
_cell.length_c   1.000
_cell.angle_alpha   90.00
_cell.angle_beta   90.00
_cell.angle_gamma   90.00
#
_symmetry.space_group_name_H-M   'P 1'
#
loop_
_entity.id
_entity.type
_entity.pdbx_description
1 polymer ?
#
loop_
_entity_poly.entity_id
_entity_poly.type
_entity_poly.pdbx_seq_one_letter_code
_entity_poly.pdbx_strand_id
1 'polypeptide(L)'
;MKEININVEHLTRVEGHGNIVMNAKNGKVEKVMWEVSEAPRLFEAFVRGKPYHQLARITSRICGICSIGHTLASLKATEAAMDIEISEQSQLLRRLAIHGENMQSHILHLGYLISPDLFGTGSVVPLVRTHTDAVLAVVKLHRLANEFSEVVCGRTTHPTNLIPGGFYKTPSPLKLQEYRQKLLDSVETANLVAGIILDNAGALPDFTRETEFIALTAKDEYALYDGLIGSTDAGTYPVDEYVSVVNEFVVPQSTAKYCKNKREAFMVGALARLNLNYDHLSPLAKQWAEKFGLKPVCHNPFMNNVAQLVEFVHSIEDSVSLIDRLLEDYKDEPRPEITPKAGRGVGAVDVPRGILFHEYVYDSDGNCARANCVIPTNQNHNNIQHDFEAFAPTLLDKPEKEIELNMEMLVRAYDPCISCSTHFLNVEWKR
;
A
#
# COMPACT_ATOMS: atom_id res chain seq x y z
N MET A 1 -26.61 13.25 -31.95
CA MET A 1 -25.57 12.23 -31.66
C MET A 1 -25.01 12.58 -30.30
N LYS A 2 -25.00 11.60 -29.34
CA LYS A 2 -24.53 11.86 -27.97
C LYS A 2 -23.00 11.95 -28.01
N GLU A 3 -22.45 13.09 -27.63
CA GLU A 3 -21.03 13.30 -27.40
C GLU A 3 -20.82 13.38 -25.89
N ILE A 4 -19.83 12.70 -25.37
CA ILE A 4 -19.49 12.63 -23.94
C ILE A 4 -18.08 13.15 -23.81
N ASN A 5 -17.90 14.20 -23.00
CA ASN A 5 -16.60 14.77 -22.71
C ASN A 5 -16.45 14.91 -21.19
N ILE A 6 -15.66 14.05 -20.59
CA ILE A 6 -15.36 14.05 -19.16
C ILE A 6 -13.92 14.50 -18.98
N ASN A 7 -13.72 15.50 -18.14
CA ASN A 7 -12.42 15.99 -17.72
C ASN A 7 -12.46 16.25 -16.22
N VAL A 8 -11.99 15.28 -15.44
CA VAL A 8 -11.85 15.42 -14.00
C VAL A 8 -10.46 15.97 -13.71
N GLU A 9 -10.38 17.26 -13.44
CA GLU A 9 -9.15 17.88 -12.97
C GLU A 9 -9.07 17.75 -11.45
N HIS A 10 -7.94 17.23 -10.94
CA HIS A 10 -7.70 17.04 -9.52
C HIS A 10 -8.72 16.12 -8.84
N LEU A 11 -8.68 14.84 -9.20
CA LEU A 11 -9.48 13.80 -8.57
C LEU A 11 -9.41 13.92 -7.01
N THR A 12 -10.58 13.92 -6.37
CA THR A 12 -10.68 14.06 -4.91
C THR A 12 -10.70 12.71 -4.19
N ARG A 13 -10.41 12.73 -2.89
CA ARG A 13 -10.37 11.54 -2.01
C ARG A 13 -9.32 10.52 -2.42
N VAL A 14 -8.20 11.00 -2.94
CA VAL A 14 -6.96 10.28 -3.20
C VAL A 14 -5.79 11.08 -2.64
N GLU A 15 -4.61 10.49 -2.52
CA GLU A 15 -3.41 11.24 -2.19
C GLU A 15 -2.69 11.68 -3.47
N GLY A 16 -2.37 12.99 -3.57
CA GLY A 16 -1.71 13.59 -4.72
C GLY A 16 -2.67 14.02 -5.84
N HIS A 17 -2.12 14.34 -7.02
CA HIS A 17 -2.87 14.92 -8.13
C HIS A 17 -2.85 14.03 -9.37
N GLY A 18 -4.03 13.61 -9.79
CA GLY A 18 -4.25 12.88 -11.04
C GLY A 18 -5.54 13.34 -11.72
N ASN A 19 -5.59 13.23 -13.03
CA ASN A 19 -6.72 13.65 -13.85
C ASN A 19 -7.30 12.47 -14.63
N ILE A 20 -8.59 12.52 -14.90
CA ILE A 20 -9.28 11.57 -15.77
C ILE A 20 -9.79 12.32 -16.98
N VAL A 21 -9.39 11.89 -18.18
CA VAL A 21 -9.89 12.43 -19.46
C VAL A 21 -10.59 11.31 -20.21
N MET A 22 -11.86 11.53 -20.61
CA MET A 22 -12.61 10.58 -21.43
C MET A 22 -13.42 11.34 -22.48
N ASN A 23 -13.23 10.97 -23.75
CA ASN A 23 -14.01 11.45 -24.86
C ASN A 23 -14.67 10.27 -25.57
N ALA A 24 -15.98 10.36 -25.80
CA ALA A 24 -16.72 9.36 -26.56
C ALA A 24 -17.70 10.03 -27.52
N LYS A 25 -17.84 9.45 -28.71
CA LYS A 25 -18.72 9.93 -29.76
C LYS A 25 -19.40 8.77 -30.48
N ASN A 26 -20.70 8.95 -30.77
CA ASN A 26 -21.49 7.92 -31.47
C ASN A 26 -21.43 6.54 -30.85
N GLY A 27 -21.42 6.45 -29.50
CA GLY A 27 -21.38 5.17 -28.77
C GLY A 27 -20.00 4.48 -28.78
N LYS A 28 -18.93 5.22 -29.10
CA LYS A 28 -17.56 4.70 -29.06
C LYS A 28 -16.66 5.61 -28.25
N VAL A 29 -15.83 5.04 -27.40
CA VAL A 29 -14.75 5.75 -26.71
C VAL A 29 -13.66 6.07 -27.73
N GLU A 30 -13.37 7.37 -27.92
CA GLU A 30 -12.29 7.85 -28.79
C GLU A 30 -10.99 8.01 -28.01
N LYS A 31 -11.09 8.42 -26.74
CA LYS A 31 -9.96 8.63 -25.85
C LYS A 31 -10.39 8.36 -24.42
N VAL A 32 -9.55 7.64 -23.66
CA VAL A 32 -9.62 7.56 -22.21
C VAL A 32 -8.21 7.53 -21.64
N MET A 33 -7.92 8.39 -20.66
CA MET A 33 -6.58 8.54 -20.11
C MET A 33 -6.62 8.77 -18.60
N TRP A 34 -5.72 8.08 -17.92
CA TRP A 34 -5.26 8.38 -16.59
C TRP A 34 -4.00 9.24 -16.67
N GLU A 35 -4.06 10.45 -16.18
CA GLU A 35 -2.96 11.41 -16.23
C GLU A 35 -2.43 11.69 -14.83
N VAL A 36 -1.12 11.56 -14.64
CA VAL A 36 -0.42 11.95 -13.40
C VAL A 36 0.36 13.22 -13.68
N SER A 37 -0.08 14.33 -13.07
CA SER A 37 0.49 15.67 -13.23
C SER A 37 1.30 16.15 -12.02
N GLU A 38 1.48 15.30 -11.01
CA GLU A 38 2.22 15.63 -9.78
C GLU A 38 3.72 15.88 -10.05
N ALA A 39 4.31 16.83 -9.35
CA ALA A 39 5.71 17.17 -9.53
C ALA A 39 6.65 16.10 -8.93
N PRO A 40 7.71 15.67 -9.65
CA PRO A 40 8.71 14.74 -9.12
C PRO A 40 9.43 15.30 -7.89
N ARG A 41 9.62 14.47 -6.84
CA ARG A 41 10.21 14.90 -5.57
C ARG A 41 11.67 14.49 -5.36
N LEU A 42 12.28 13.78 -6.30
CA LEU A 42 13.73 13.52 -6.43
C LEU A 42 14.39 12.84 -5.21
N PHE A 43 13.69 12.01 -4.44
CA PHE A 43 14.23 11.37 -3.23
C PHE A 43 15.47 10.53 -3.50
N GLU A 44 15.55 9.84 -4.64
CA GLU A 44 16.73 9.07 -5.04
C GLU A 44 17.98 9.96 -5.18
N ALA A 45 17.82 11.22 -5.61
CA ALA A 45 18.90 12.18 -5.67
C ALA A 45 19.27 12.70 -4.26
N PHE A 46 18.29 12.91 -3.39
CA PHE A 46 18.52 13.42 -2.02
C PHE A 46 19.32 12.46 -1.14
N VAL A 47 19.21 11.15 -1.35
CA VAL A 47 19.93 10.17 -0.54
C VAL A 47 21.35 9.94 -1.03
N ARG A 48 21.73 10.35 -2.25
CA ARG A 48 23.11 10.22 -2.75
C ARG A 48 24.08 11.01 -1.89
N GLY A 49 25.20 10.38 -1.56
CA GLY A 49 26.24 10.93 -0.69
C GLY A 49 25.85 10.98 0.79
N LYS A 50 24.67 10.48 1.18
CA LYS A 50 24.28 10.41 2.58
C LYS A 50 24.75 9.10 3.21
N PRO A 51 25.17 9.14 4.50
CA PRO A 51 25.58 7.93 5.20
C PRO A 51 24.37 7.02 5.47
N TYR A 52 24.60 5.72 5.49
CA TYR A 52 23.59 4.64 5.57
C TYR A 52 22.54 4.86 6.67
N HIS A 53 22.92 5.38 7.83
CA HIS A 53 22.02 5.60 8.98
C HIS A 53 21.01 6.74 8.78
N GLN A 54 21.17 7.57 7.73
CA GLN A 54 20.24 8.66 7.42
C GLN A 54 19.18 8.28 6.37
N LEU A 55 19.43 7.24 5.55
CA LEU A 55 18.59 6.95 4.39
C LEU A 55 17.14 6.66 4.78
N ALA A 56 16.91 5.76 5.73
CA ALA A 56 15.56 5.42 6.19
C ALA A 56 14.80 6.66 6.71
N ARG A 57 15.50 7.57 7.39
CA ARG A 57 14.91 8.83 7.89
C ARG A 57 14.53 9.79 6.76
N ILE A 58 15.32 9.84 5.69
CA ILE A 58 15.03 10.68 4.52
C ILE A 58 13.88 10.05 3.72
N THR A 59 13.96 8.77 3.40
CA THR A 59 12.98 8.08 2.55
C THR A 59 11.62 7.88 3.24
N SER A 60 11.56 7.85 4.58
CA SER A 60 10.27 7.90 5.28
C SER A 60 9.45 9.14 4.91
N ARG A 61 10.07 10.21 4.39
CA ARG A 61 9.41 11.45 3.96
C ARG A 61 8.83 11.38 2.54
N ILE A 62 9.04 10.28 1.84
CA ILE A 62 8.36 10.02 0.56
C ILE A 62 6.85 10.02 0.79
N CYS A 63 6.39 9.47 1.92
CA CYS A 63 4.97 9.40 2.25
C CYS A 63 4.70 9.66 3.73
N GLY A 64 3.62 10.37 4.05
CA GLY A 64 3.14 10.50 5.42
C GLY A 64 2.35 9.27 5.88
N ILE A 65 1.62 8.61 4.98
CA ILE A 65 0.75 7.48 5.30
C ILE A 65 1.55 6.18 5.38
N CYS A 66 2.43 5.88 4.38
CA CYS A 66 3.26 4.66 4.33
C CYS A 66 4.71 4.90 4.74
N SER A 67 4.94 5.76 5.72
CA SER A 67 6.28 6.14 6.18
C SER A 67 7.02 5.01 6.90
N ILE A 68 6.29 4.10 7.55
CA ILE A 68 6.84 2.90 8.22
C ILE A 68 7.35 1.94 7.15
N GLY A 69 6.57 1.66 6.12
CA GLY A 69 6.97 0.80 5.01
C GLY A 69 8.20 1.33 4.27
N HIS A 70 8.24 2.63 3.95
CA HIS A 70 9.44 3.25 3.38
C HIS A 70 10.66 3.13 4.29
N THR A 71 10.48 3.27 5.61
CA THR A 71 11.56 3.03 6.58
C THR A 71 12.03 1.58 6.54
N LEU A 72 11.11 0.62 6.61
CA LEU A 72 11.42 -0.81 6.61
C LEU A 72 12.11 -1.26 5.32
N ALA A 73 11.60 -0.86 4.15
CA ALA A 73 12.23 -1.17 2.86
C ALA A 73 13.66 -0.59 2.78
N SER A 74 13.86 0.65 3.28
CA SER A 74 15.17 1.30 3.33
C SER A 74 16.13 0.58 4.28
N LEU A 75 15.65 0.14 5.45
CA LEU A 75 16.46 -0.63 6.41
C LEU A 75 16.86 -1.98 5.82
N LYS A 76 15.93 -2.73 5.24
CA LYS A 76 16.21 -4.03 4.58
C LYS A 76 17.23 -3.88 3.46
N ALA A 77 17.12 -2.84 2.62
CA ALA A 77 18.10 -2.57 1.56
C ALA A 77 19.49 -2.27 2.12
N THR A 78 19.57 -1.48 3.19
CA THR A 78 20.82 -1.17 3.88
C THR A 78 21.43 -2.41 4.53
N GLU A 79 20.62 -3.19 5.22
CA GLU A 79 21.02 -4.41 5.92
C GLU A 79 21.52 -5.47 4.92
N ALA A 80 20.80 -5.66 3.81
CA ALA A 80 21.24 -6.55 2.73
C ALA A 80 22.56 -6.10 2.08
N ALA A 81 22.76 -4.77 1.88
CA ALA A 81 23.98 -4.23 1.30
C ALA A 81 25.22 -4.41 2.20
N MET A 82 25.02 -4.46 3.51
CA MET A 82 26.11 -4.50 4.51
C MET A 82 26.20 -5.83 5.27
N ASP A 83 25.40 -6.85 4.89
CA ASP A 83 25.26 -8.13 5.58
C ASP A 83 25.00 -7.95 7.09
N ILE A 84 24.06 -7.07 7.42
CA ILE A 84 23.63 -6.82 8.80
C ILE A 84 22.51 -7.80 9.14
N GLU A 85 22.75 -8.65 10.11
CA GLU A 85 21.73 -9.54 10.66
C GLU A 85 20.90 -8.82 11.72
N ILE A 86 19.60 -9.14 11.79
CA ILE A 86 18.69 -8.65 12.83
C ILE A 86 18.18 -9.80 13.68
N SER A 87 17.94 -9.56 14.96
CA SER A 87 17.40 -10.54 15.88
C SER A 87 15.97 -10.96 15.50
N GLU A 88 15.55 -12.16 15.93
CA GLU A 88 14.16 -12.60 15.76
C GLU A 88 13.19 -11.63 16.44
N GLN A 89 13.51 -11.13 17.63
CA GLN A 89 12.71 -10.12 18.32
C GLN A 89 12.54 -8.84 17.47
N SER A 90 13.61 -8.35 16.87
CA SER A 90 13.55 -7.20 15.96
C SER A 90 12.72 -7.48 14.70
N GLN A 91 12.78 -8.70 14.15
CA GLN A 91 11.92 -9.10 13.04
C GLN A 91 10.43 -9.08 13.42
N LEU A 92 10.07 -9.68 14.56
CA LEU A 92 8.69 -9.69 15.07
C LEU A 92 8.17 -8.27 15.33
N LEU A 93 8.99 -7.40 15.93
CA LEU A 93 8.64 -5.99 16.15
C LEU A 93 8.44 -5.21 14.83
N ARG A 94 9.23 -5.51 13.79
CA ARG A 94 9.06 -4.89 12.47
C ARG A 94 7.80 -5.39 11.75
N ARG A 95 7.42 -6.66 11.96
CA ARG A 95 6.11 -7.18 11.51
C ARG A 95 4.96 -6.47 12.21
N LEU A 96 5.03 -6.22 13.51
CA LEU A 96 4.05 -5.39 14.21
C LEU A 96 4.00 -3.96 13.65
N ALA A 97 5.13 -3.39 13.27
CA ALA A 97 5.19 -2.06 12.67
C ALA A 97 4.42 -2.00 11.33
N ILE A 98 4.57 -3.00 10.45
CA ILE A 98 3.85 -3.04 9.19
C ILE A 98 2.35 -3.30 9.38
N HIS A 99 1.95 -4.14 10.33
CA HIS A 99 0.54 -4.29 10.68
C HIS A 99 -0.08 -3.00 11.20
N GLY A 100 0.67 -2.24 12.02
CA GLY A 100 0.24 -0.90 12.46
C GLY A 100 -0.03 0.03 11.29
N GLU A 101 0.86 0.09 10.31
CA GLU A 101 0.68 0.89 9.09
C GLU A 101 -0.49 0.41 8.23
N ASN A 102 -0.65 -0.90 8.06
CA ASN A 102 -1.79 -1.47 7.33
C ASN A 102 -3.12 -1.08 7.98
N MET A 103 -3.22 -1.24 9.29
CA MET A 103 -4.43 -0.82 10.01
C MET A 103 -4.72 0.68 9.87
N GLN A 104 -3.69 1.54 10.00
CA GLN A 104 -3.85 2.99 9.80
C GLN A 104 -4.37 3.32 8.40
N SER A 105 -3.71 2.80 7.38
CA SER A 105 -4.00 3.13 5.99
C SER A 105 -5.34 2.58 5.53
N HIS A 106 -5.63 1.32 5.84
CA HIS A 106 -6.87 0.68 5.41
C HIS A 106 -8.11 1.31 6.03
N ILE A 107 -8.09 1.57 7.35
CA ILE A 107 -9.24 2.21 7.98
C ILE A 107 -9.41 3.68 7.56
N LEU A 108 -8.30 4.38 7.26
CA LEU A 108 -8.35 5.72 6.67
C LEU A 108 -9.03 5.67 5.29
N HIS A 109 -8.58 4.78 4.42
CA HIS A 109 -9.11 4.66 3.06
C HIS A 109 -10.60 4.28 3.09
N LEU A 110 -10.94 3.19 3.76
CA LEU A 110 -12.32 2.69 3.84
C LEU A 110 -13.26 3.68 4.52
N GLY A 111 -12.82 4.27 5.63
CA GLY A 111 -13.67 5.10 6.48
C GLY A 111 -13.88 6.53 5.97
N TYR A 112 -12.89 7.12 5.29
CA TYR A 112 -12.96 8.53 4.89
C TYR A 112 -12.96 8.74 3.38
N LEU A 113 -12.32 7.85 2.60
CA LEU A 113 -12.16 8.05 1.16
C LEU A 113 -13.22 7.26 0.35
N ILE A 114 -13.51 6.02 0.75
CA ILE A 114 -14.46 5.13 0.06
C ILE A 114 -15.87 5.19 0.61
N SER A 115 -16.04 5.36 1.94
CA SER A 115 -17.40 5.39 2.51
C SER A 115 -18.34 6.40 1.84
N PRO A 116 -17.92 7.60 1.39
CA PRO A 116 -18.81 8.48 0.64
C PRO A 116 -19.36 7.86 -0.64
N ASP A 117 -18.61 7.03 -1.35
CA ASP A 117 -19.07 6.32 -2.54
C ASP A 117 -20.10 5.26 -2.19
N LEU A 118 -19.88 4.51 -1.10
CA LEU A 118 -20.81 3.49 -0.62
C LEU A 118 -22.17 4.05 -0.18
N PHE A 119 -22.17 5.28 0.35
CA PHE A 119 -23.37 5.97 0.85
C PHE A 119 -23.93 7.03 -0.10
N GLY A 120 -23.40 7.16 -1.32
CA GLY A 120 -23.86 8.11 -2.33
C GLY A 120 -23.70 9.58 -1.92
N THR A 121 -22.63 9.91 -1.16
CA THR A 121 -22.32 11.27 -0.69
C THR A 121 -21.01 11.78 -1.26
N GLY A 122 -20.85 13.12 -1.35
CA GLY A 122 -19.61 13.73 -1.85
C GLY A 122 -18.43 13.67 -0.88
N SER A 123 -18.69 13.48 0.43
CA SER A 123 -17.66 13.44 1.47
C SER A 123 -18.17 12.72 2.71
N VAL A 124 -17.29 12.45 3.68
CA VAL A 124 -17.64 11.83 4.97
C VAL A 124 -18.45 12.77 5.87
N VAL A 125 -18.43 14.08 5.63
CA VAL A 125 -19.05 15.08 6.53
C VAL A 125 -20.57 14.86 6.71
N PRO A 126 -21.38 14.59 5.67
CA PRO A 126 -22.80 14.25 5.86
C PRO A 126 -23.01 12.99 6.71
N LEU A 127 -22.11 12.00 6.60
CA LEU A 127 -22.22 10.73 7.34
C LEU A 127 -22.10 10.90 8.85
N VAL A 128 -21.42 11.96 9.31
CA VAL A 128 -21.35 12.29 10.76
C VAL A 128 -22.74 12.44 11.38
N ARG A 129 -23.74 12.89 10.61
CA ARG A 129 -25.12 13.08 11.09
C ARG A 129 -26.02 11.88 10.79
N THR A 130 -25.84 11.24 9.64
CA THR A 130 -26.72 10.16 9.17
C THR A 130 -26.30 8.78 9.64
N HIS A 131 -24.97 8.57 9.89
CA HIS A 131 -24.37 7.30 10.27
C HIS A 131 -23.34 7.50 11.39
N THR A 132 -23.75 8.23 12.46
CA THR A 132 -22.87 8.64 13.55
C THR A 132 -22.09 7.47 14.16
N ASP A 133 -22.76 6.34 14.43
CA ASP A 133 -22.11 5.18 15.06
C ASP A 133 -21.04 4.55 14.17
N ALA A 134 -21.27 4.48 12.86
CA ALA A 134 -20.29 4.02 11.89
C ALA A 134 -19.05 4.93 11.87
N VAL A 135 -19.25 6.26 11.84
CA VAL A 135 -18.16 7.23 11.84
C VAL A 135 -17.36 7.14 13.15
N LEU A 136 -18.04 7.03 14.29
CA LEU A 136 -17.38 6.88 15.60
C LEU A 136 -16.57 5.56 15.68
N ALA A 137 -17.10 4.46 15.12
CA ALA A 137 -16.39 3.20 15.05
C ALA A 137 -15.09 3.32 14.22
N VAL A 138 -15.16 3.94 13.04
CA VAL A 138 -14.00 4.23 12.19
C VAL A 138 -12.98 5.09 12.93
N VAL A 139 -13.39 6.18 13.57
CA VAL A 139 -12.50 7.06 14.34
C VAL A 139 -11.81 6.31 15.47
N LYS A 140 -12.54 5.43 16.18
CA LYS A 140 -11.98 4.61 17.27
C LYS A 140 -10.91 3.64 16.76
N LEU A 141 -11.18 2.95 15.65
CA LEU A 141 -10.23 2.01 15.04
C LEU A 141 -9.00 2.74 14.48
N HIS A 142 -9.19 3.86 13.80
CA HIS A 142 -8.09 4.66 13.26
C HIS A 142 -7.19 5.20 14.37
N ARG A 143 -7.79 5.68 15.46
CA ARG A 143 -7.04 6.13 16.64
C ARG A 143 -6.22 4.98 17.25
N LEU A 144 -6.81 3.78 17.43
CA LEU A 144 -6.11 2.62 17.93
C LEU A 144 -4.90 2.26 17.06
N ALA A 145 -5.08 2.22 15.74
CA ALA A 145 -4.01 1.93 14.80
C ALA A 145 -2.85 2.95 14.88
N ASN A 146 -3.19 4.25 15.00
CA ASN A 146 -2.21 5.33 15.19
C ASN A 146 -1.42 5.16 16.49
N GLU A 147 -2.11 4.93 17.61
CA GLU A 147 -1.49 4.73 18.93
C GLU A 147 -0.62 3.46 18.94
N PHE A 148 -1.07 2.37 18.28
CA PHE A 148 -0.30 1.15 18.17
C PHE A 148 1.02 1.36 17.40
N SER A 149 0.96 2.04 16.25
CA SER A 149 2.15 2.40 15.49
C SER A 149 3.11 3.29 16.29
N GLU A 150 2.59 4.24 17.08
CA GLU A 150 3.42 5.08 17.95
C GLU A 150 4.16 4.26 19.00
N VAL A 151 3.51 3.28 19.62
CA VAL A 151 4.12 2.40 20.62
C VAL A 151 5.26 1.58 20.03
N VAL A 152 5.07 1.00 18.85
CA VAL A 152 6.09 0.17 18.19
C VAL A 152 7.20 1.03 17.58
N CYS A 153 6.83 2.08 16.86
CA CYS A 153 7.73 2.84 15.99
C CYS A 153 8.26 4.13 16.63
N GLY A 154 7.76 4.52 17.82
CA GLY A 154 8.09 5.77 18.52
C GLY A 154 7.37 7.00 18.00
N ARG A 155 6.67 6.91 16.87
CA ARG A 155 5.81 7.94 16.29
C ARG A 155 4.74 7.30 15.41
N THR A 156 3.60 7.92 15.34
CA THR A 156 2.49 7.53 14.45
C THR A 156 2.89 7.51 12.98
N THR A 157 3.65 8.54 12.56
CA THR A 157 4.21 8.70 11.22
C THR A 157 5.68 9.08 11.29
N HIS A 158 6.46 8.71 10.27
CA HIS A 158 7.90 8.94 10.22
C HIS A 158 8.61 8.35 11.44
N PRO A 159 8.69 7.03 11.56
CA PRO A 159 9.17 6.30 12.72
C PRO A 159 10.56 6.75 13.16
N THR A 160 10.81 6.72 14.47
CA THR A 160 12.09 7.15 15.06
C THR A 160 12.84 6.02 15.74
N ASN A 161 12.14 4.92 16.07
CA ASN A 161 12.74 3.80 16.79
C ASN A 161 13.37 2.74 15.87
N LEU A 162 12.99 2.71 14.59
CA LEU A 162 13.52 1.78 13.61
C LEU A 162 14.89 2.27 13.10
N ILE A 163 15.92 1.44 13.27
CA ILE A 163 17.30 1.74 12.83
C ILE A 163 17.90 0.51 12.12
N PRO A 164 18.97 0.67 11.33
CA PRO A 164 19.68 -0.48 10.78
C PRO A 164 20.14 -1.44 11.89
N GLY A 165 19.89 -2.74 11.70
CA GLY A 165 20.25 -3.79 12.64
C GLY A 165 19.26 -3.99 13.80
N GLY A 166 18.18 -3.20 13.91
CA GLY A 166 17.18 -3.38 14.99
C GLY A 166 16.42 -2.12 15.35
N PHE A 167 16.43 -1.76 16.64
CA PHE A 167 15.67 -0.64 17.21
C PHE A 167 16.54 0.26 18.07
N TYR A 168 16.25 1.57 18.02
CA TYR A 168 16.80 2.54 18.96
C TYR A 168 16.22 2.35 20.36
N LYS A 169 14.90 2.05 20.42
CA LYS A 169 14.15 1.77 21.64
C LYS A 169 12.98 0.85 21.26
N THR A 170 12.85 -0.24 21.97
CA THR A 170 11.74 -1.19 21.85
C THR A 170 10.58 -0.83 22.78
N PRO A 171 9.33 -1.20 22.48
CA PRO A 171 8.21 -1.07 23.41
C PRO A 171 8.43 -1.96 24.62
N SER A 172 7.99 -1.53 25.81
CA SER A 172 8.08 -2.42 27.00
C SER A 172 7.08 -3.56 26.93
N PRO A 173 7.35 -4.72 27.57
CA PRO A 173 6.39 -5.84 27.67
C PRO A 173 5.01 -5.42 28.17
N LEU A 174 4.96 -4.53 29.18
CA LEU A 174 3.68 -4.00 29.70
C LEU A 174 2.89 -3.23 28.63
N LYS A 175 3.58 -2.46 27.78
CA LYS A 175 2.93 -1.75 26.67
C LYS A 175 2.44 -2.73 25.60
N LEU A 176 3.19 -3.77 25.29
CA LEU A 176 2.75 -4.81 24.37
C LEU A 176 1.50 -5.51 24.90
N GLN A 177 1.46 -5.88 26.18
CA GLN A 177 0.29 -6.49 26.82
C GLN A 177 -0.93 -5.55 26.79
N GLU A 178 -0.75 -4.26 27.09
CA GLU A 178 -1.82 -3.25 27.01
C GLU A 178 -2.43 -3.20 25.60
N TYR A 179 -1.58 -3.13 24.56
CA TYR A 179 -2.07 -3.02 23.19
C TYR A 179 -2.60 -4.34 22.64
N ARG A 180 -2.07 -5.48 23.08
CA ARG A 180 -2.70 -6.77 22.82
C ARG A 180 -4.17 -6.79 23.26
N GLN A 181 -4.43 -6.34 24.50
CA GLN A 181 -5.81 -6.28 24.98
C GLN A 181 -6.68 -5.30 24.20
N LYS A 182 -6.17 -4.10 23.88
CA LYS A 182 -6.88 -3.11 23.07
C LYS A 182 -7.21 -3.64 21.67
N LEU A 183 -6.32 -4.43 21.05
CA LEU A 183 -6.56 -5.09 19.76
C LEU A 183 -7.68 -6.11 19.89
N LEU A 184 -7.67 -6.97 20.89
CA LEU A 184 -8.76 -7.92 21.16
C LEU A 184 -10.10 -7.21 21.38
N ASP A 185 -10.12 -6.14 22.20
CA ASP A 185 -11.33 -5.35 22.47
C ASP A 185 -11.85 -4.60 21.22
N SER A 186 -11.00 -4.40 20.20
CA SER A 186 -11.37 -3.73 18.97
C SER A 186 -12.09 -4.63 17.95
N VAL A 187 -12.02 -5.95 18.12
CA VAL A 187 -12.61 -6.94 17.19
C VAL A 187 -14.11 -6.72 16.97
N GLU A 188 -14.85 -6.43 18.04
CA GLU A 188 -16.28 -6.14 17.92
C GLU A 188 -16.55 -4.88 17.08
N THR A 189 -15.74 -3.83 17.28
CA THR A 189 -15.84 -2.58 16.50
C THR A 189 -15.44 -2.83 15.03
N ALA A 190 -14.43 -3.66 14.78
CA ALA A 190 -14.04 -4.04 13.41
C ALA A 190 -15.15 -4.84 12.72
N ASN A 191 -15.78 -5.77 13.42
CA ASN A 191 -16.94 -6.52 12.91
C ASN A 191 -18.13 -5.62 12.58
N LEU A 192 -18.39 -4.60 13.40
CA LEU A 192 -19.43 -3.60 13.11
C LEU A 192 -19.15 -2.87 11.80
N VAL A 193 -17.92 -2.35 11.62
CA VAL A 193 -17.53 -1.66 10.39
C VAL A 193 -17.60 -2.59 9.17
N ALA A 194 -17.13 -3.82 9.32
CA ALA A 194 -17.18 -4.82 8.26
C ALA A 194 -18.63 -5.16 7.85
N GLY A 195 -19.55 -5.28 8.81
CA GLY A 195 -20.98 -5.48 8.54
C GLY A 195 -21.59 -4.30 7.78
N ILE A 196 -21.28 -3.07 8.19
CA ILE A 196 -21.76 -1.86 7.50
C ILE A 196 -21.26 -1.80 6.05
N ILE A 197 -20.00 -2.13 5.81
CA ILE A 197 -19.44 -2.17 4.44
C ILE A 197 -20.11 -3.28 3.63
N LEU A 198 -20.34 -4.45 4.22
CA LEU A 198 -21.03 -5.57 3.55
C LEU A 198 -22.44 -5.17 3.12
N ASP A 199 -23.21 -4.54 3.99
CA ASP A 199 -24.59 -4.10 3.71
C ASP A 199 -24.65 -3.06 2.57
N ASN A 200 -23.57 -2.34 2.32
CA ASN A 200 -23.47 -1.30 1.28
C ASN A 200 -22.56 -1.70 0.10
N ALA A 201 -22.02 -2.92 0.08
CA ALA A 201 -21.10 -3.38 -0.96
C ALA A 201 -21.72 -3.41 -2.36
N GLY A 202 -23.06 -3.48 -2.46
CA GLY A 202 -23.79 -3.37 -3.73
C GLY A 202 -23.64 -2.02 -4.46
N ALA A 203 -23.10 -0.99 -3.81
CA ALA A 203 -22.74 0.28 -4.44
C ALA A 203 -21.42 0.21 -5.25
N LEU A 204 -20.59 -0.82 -5.02
CA LEU A 204 -19.37 -1.02 -5.80
C LEU A 204 -19.72 -1.55 -7.19
N PRO A 205 -19.14 -1.00 -8.27
CA PRO A 205 -19.35 -1.50 -9.63
C PRO A 205 -18.92 -2.96 -9.79
N ASP A 206 -19.72 -3.73 -10.51
CA ASP A 206 -19.36 -5.08 -10.94
C ASP A 206 -18.63 -5.00 -12.28
N PHE A 207 -17.29 -5.01 -12.20
CA PHE A 207 -16.42 -4.95 -13.35
C PHE A 207 -15.24 -5.92 -13.17
N THR A 208 -14.92 -6.65 -14.21
CA THR A 208 -13.84 -7.64 -14.20
C THR A 208 -12.99 -7.50 -15.45
N ARG A 209 -11.69 -7.38 -15.27
CA ARG A 209 -10.68 -7.49 -16.32
C ARG A 209 -9.55 -8.38 -15.84
N GLU A 210 -9.25 -9.43 -16.58
CA GLU A 210 -8.11 -10.28 -16.26
C GLU A 210 -6.82 -9.47 -16.23
N THR A 211 -6.09 -9.57 -15.13
CA THR A 211 -4.78 -8.96 -14.93
C THR A 211 -3.86 -9.88 -14.14
N GLU A 212 -2.57 -9.65 -14.22
CA GLU A 212 -1.58 -10.27 -13.35
C GLU A 212 -1.59 -9.60 -11.99
N PHE A 213 -1.40 -10.36 -10.92
CA PHE A 213 -1.24 -9.84 -9.56
C PHE A 213 0.17 -10.12 -9.06
N ILE A 214 0.78 -9.11 -8.43
CA ILE A 214 2.14 -9.20 -7.87
C ILE A 214 2.11 -8.73 -6.41
N ALA A 215 2.69 -9.54 -5.51
CA ALA A 215 2.85 -9.22 -4.10
C ALA A 215 4.01 -10.04 -3.50
N LEU A 216 4.41 -9.76 -2.26
CA LEU A 216 5.21 -10.71 -1.51
C LEU A 216 4.39 -11.98 -1.24
N THR A 217 5.06 -13.13 -1.25
CA THR A 217 4.50 -14.41 -0.88
C THR A 217 5.50 -15.23 -0.08
N ALA A 218 5.02 -15.99 0.89
CA ALA A 218 5.79 -16.89 1.73
C ALA A 218 5.07 -18.22 1.87
N LYS A 219 5.79 -19.25 2.30
CA LYS A 219 5.23 -20.59 2.45
C LYS A 219 4.30 -20.72 3.66
N ASP A 220 4.63 -20.02 4.76
CA ASP A 220 4.06 -20.30 6.08
C ASP A 220 3.38 -19.07 6.72
N GLU A 221 3.25 -17.94 5.96
CA GLU A 221 2.65 -16.71 6.48
C GLU A 221 1.97 -15.86 5.39
N TYR A 222 1.09 -14.98 5.81
CA TYR A 222 0.58 -13.89 4.96
C TYR A 222 1.68 -12.84 4.83
N ALA A 223 2.38 -12.86 3.70
CA ALA A 223 3.64 -12.15 3.53
C ALA A 223 3.45 -10.63 3.41
N LEU A 224 3.95 -9.88 4.39
CA LEU A 224 3.99 -8.41 4.38
C LEU A 224 5.41 -7.88 4.53
N TYR A 225 6.22 -8.50 5.38
CA TYR A 225 7.57 -8.02 5.71
C TYR A 225 8.66 -8.78 4.96
N ASP A 226 8.58 -10.09 4.91
CA ASP A 226 9.53 -10.99 4.23
C ASP A 226 8.81 -11.88 3.22
N GLY A 227 9.56 -12.41 2.26
CA GLY A 227 9.05 -13.32 1.24
C GLY A 227 9.78 -13.19 -0.08
N LEU A 228 9.30 -13.94 -1.06
CA LEU A 228 9.67 -13.83 -2.47
C LEU A 228 8.67 -12.90 -3.18
N ILE A 229 9.05 -12.36 -4.33
CA ILE A 229 8.10 -11.67 -5.21
C ILE A 229 7.26 -12.77 -5.88
N GLY A 230 5.96 -12.83 -5.55
CA GLY A 230 5.01 -13.73 -6.18
C GLY A 230 4.26 -13.07 -7.33
N SER A 231 3.96 -13.84 -8.37
CA SER A 231 3.11 -13.46 -9.49
C SER A 231 2.11 -14.56 -9.77
N THR A 232 0.86 -14.20 -10.04
CA THR A 232 -0.18 -15.17 -10.44
C THR A 232 0.13 -15.84 -11.78
N ASP A 233 0.90 -15.20 -12.65
CA ASP A 233 1.16 -15.64 -14.04
C ASP A 233 2.58 -16.17 -14.26
N ALA A 234 3.50 -15.91 -13.32
CA ALA A 234 4.94 -16.17 -13.53
C ALA A 234 5.63 -16.94 -12.40
N GLY A 235 4.91 -17.26 -11.30
CA GLY A 235 5.50 -17.92 -10.14
C GLY A 235 6.24 -16.95 -9.21
N THR A 236 7.40 -17.33 -8.71
CA THR A 236 8.14 -16.56 -7.70
C THR A 236 9.51 -16.14 -8.15
N TYR A 237 9.99 -14.99 -7.66
CA TYR A 237 11.31 -14.43 -7.92
C TYR A 237 12.00 -14.00 -6.62
N PRO A 238 13.33 -14.10 -6.52
CA PRO A 238 14.11 -13.45 -5.48
C PRO A 238 13.90 -11.93 -5.50
N VAL A 239 13.98 -11.29 -4.31
CA VAL A 239 13.75 -9.84 -4.16
C VAL A 239 14.77 -9.01 -4.95
N ASP A 240 16.01 -9.46 -5.06
CA ASP A 240 17.08 -8.78 -5.80
C ASP A 240 16.92 -8.78 -7.32
N GLU A 241 16.00 -9.61 -7.85
CA GLU A 241 15.59 -9.65 -9.25
C GLU A 241 14.42 -8.70 -9.59
N TYR A 242 13.97 -7.86 -8.65
CA TYR A 242 12.79 -7.00 -8.80
C TYR A 242 12.74 -6.20 -10.10
N VAL A 243 13.89 -5.75 -10.62
CA VAL A 243 13.96 -4.97 -11.86
C VAL A 243 13.38 -5.74 -13.05
N SER A 244 13.61 -7.06 -13.11
CA SER A 244 13.09 -7.94 -14.18
C SER A 244 11.58 -8.17 -14.06
N VAL A 245 11.01 -7.93 -12.88
CA VAL A 245 9.58 -8.08 -12.60
C VAL A 245 8.82 -6.78 -12.86
N VAL A 246 9.33 -5.63 -12.39
CA VAL A 246 8.59 -4.37 -12.48
C VAL A 246 8.70 -3.68 -13.84
N ASN A 247 9.79 -3.87 -14.60
CA ASN A 247 10.01 -3.34 -15.95
C ASN A 247 9.44 -1.93 -16.15
N GLU A 248 9.96 -0.97 -15.37
CA GLU A 248 9.48 0.41 -15.40
C GLU A 248 9.71 1.10 -16.76
N PHE A 249 8.70 1.84 -17.24
CA PHE A 249 8.77 2.63 -18.47
C PHE A 249 8.06 3.97 -18.34
N VAL A 250 8.38 4.91 -19.23
CA VAL A 250 7.85 6.28 -19.23
C VAL A 250 6.74 6.42 -20.28
N VAL A 251 5.69 7.16 -19.94
CA VAL A 251 4.58 7.50 -20.84
C VAL A 251 4.39 9.02 -20.89
N PRO A 252 3.92 9.59 -22.01
CA PRO A 252 3.85 11.05 -22.18
C PRO A 252 2.87 11.75 -21.24
N GLN A 253 1.81 11.07 -20.83
CA GLN A 253 0.71 11.63 -20.02
C GLN A 253 0.97 11.54 -18.51
N SER A 254 2.12 11.03 -18.08
CA SER A 254 2.38 10.80 -16.66
C SER A 254 3.79 11.21 -16.28
N THR A 255 3.92 11.90 -15.14
CA THR A 255 5.20 12.16 -14.46
C THR A 255 5.66 11.00 -13.60
N ALA A 256 4.78 10.01 -13.36
CA ALA A 256 5.13 8.73 -12.76
C ALA A 256 5.42 7.70 -13.85
N LYS A 257 6.32 6.76 -13.57
CA LYS A 257 6.58 5.61 -14.44
C LYS A 257 5.41 4.62 -14.39
N TYR A 258 5.26 3.84 -15.43
CA TYR A 258 4.37 2.70 -15.55
C TYR A 258 5.17 1.40 -15.45
N CYS A 259 4.50 0.29 -15.14
CA CYS A 259 5.14 -1.02 -14.99
C CYS A 259 4.40 -2.10 -15.77
N LYS A 260 5.13 -3.17 -16.16
CA LYS A 260 4.58 -4.37 -16.76
C LYS A 260 5.46 -5.59 -16.47
N ASN A 261 4.88 -6.79 -16.49
CA ASN A 261 5.63 -8.04 -16.33
C ASN A 261 5.25 -9.04 -17.42
N LYS A 262 4.55 -10.12 -17.11
CA LYS A 262 4.10 -11.12 -18.10
C LYS A 262 2.96 -10.59 -18.94
N ARG A 263 2.05 -9.86 -18.33
CA ARG A 263 1.00 -9.14 -19.04
C ARG A 263 1.43 -7.69 -19.31
N GLU A 264 0.68 -6.98 -20.14
CA GLU A 264 0.93 -5.56 -20.42
C GLU A 264 0.78 -4.67 -19.20
N ALA A 265 0.04 -5.12 -18.18
CA ALA A 265 -0.10 -4.48 -16.89
C ALA A 265 -0.26 -5.51 -15.77
N PHE A 266 -0.01 -5.11 -14.53
CA PHE A 266 -0.30 -5.89 -13.34
C PHE A 266 -0.82 -5.02 -12.20
N MET A 267 -1.49 -5.64 -11.23
CA MET A 267 -1.99 -4.99 -10.03
C MET A 267 -1.18 -5.41 -8.81
N VAL A 268 -0.87 -4.46 -7.93
CA VAL A 268 -0.34 -4.69 -6.60
C VAL A 268 -1.30 -4.11 -5.54
N GLY A 269 -1.16 -4.49 -4.29
CA GLY A 269 -1.99 -4.02 -3.18
C GLY A 269 -2.72 -5.15 -2.46
N ALA A 270 -3.72 -4.79 -1.66
CA ALA A 270 -4.43 -5.73 -0.80
C ALA A 270 -5.08 -6.89 -1.59
N LEU A 271 -5.68 -6.59 -2.75
CA LEU A 271 -6.27 -7.63 -3.59
C LEU A 271 -5.22 -8.58 -4.17
N ALA A 272 -4.05 -8.06 -4.57
CA ALA A 272 -2.95 -8.89 -5.06
C ALA A 272 -2.41 -9.80 -3.96
N ARG A 273 -2.19 -9.26 -2.75
CA ARG A 273 -1.76 -10.06 -1.59
C ARG A 273 -2.75 -11.15 -1.25
N LEU A 274 -4.03 -10.80 -1.23
CA LEU A 274 -5.09 -11.78 -0.93
C LEU A 274 -5.14 -12.88 -2.00
N ASN A 275 -5.03 -12.53 -3.29
CA ASN A 275 -5.00 -13.51 -4.38
C ASN A 275 -3.82 -14.49 -4.27
N LEU A 276 -2.68 -14.07 -3.71
CA LEU A 276 -1.45 -14.88 -3.59
C LEU A 276 -1.30 -15.58 -2.23
N ASN A 277 -1.90 -15.03 -1.15
CA ASN A 277 -1.67 -15.51 0.21
C ASN A 277 -2.98 -15.87 0.96
N TYR A 278 -4.09 -16.12 0.25
CA TYR A 278 -5.42 -16.36 0.84
C TYR A 278 -5.43 -17.42 1.94
N ASP A 279 -4.67 -18.50 1.74
CA ASP A 279 -4.64 -19.63 2.68
C ASP A 279 -4.01 -19.28 4.03
N HIS A 280 -3.21 -18.21 4.09
CA HIS A 280 -2.55 -17.70 5.27
C HIS A 280 -3.33 -16.59 6.01
N LEU A 281 -4.53 -16.26 5.55
CA LEU A 281 -5.41 -15.35 6.30
C LEU A 281 -5.75 -15.92 7.67
N SER A 282 -5.78 -15.05 8.67
CA SER A 282 -6.25 -15.39 10.01
C SER A 282 -7.73 -15.81 10.00
N PRO A 283 -8.20 -16.58 11.00
CA PRO A 283 -9.54 -17.20 10.97
C PRO A 283 -10.70 -16.23 10.77
N LEU A 284 -10.70 -15.09 11.47
CA LEU A 284 -11.77 -14.10 11.35
C LEU A 284 -11.69 -13.34 10.01
N ALA A 285 -10.47 -13.02 9.56
CA ALA A 285 -10.25 -12.40 8.26
C ALA A 285 -10.76 -13.29 7.12
N LYS A 286 -10.50 -14.60 7.20
CA LYS A 286 -11.01 -15.59 6.23
C LYS A 286 -12.53 -15.66 6.22
N GLN A 287 -13.18 -15.63 7.39
CA GLN A 287 -14.63 -15.58 7.49
C GLN A 287 -15.22 -14.32 6.82
N TRP A 288 -14.57 -13.16 6.95
CA TRP A 288 -15.01 -11.95 6.27
C TRP A 288 -14.80 -12.03 4.76
N ALA A 289 -13.66 -12.55 4.28
CA ALA A 289 -13.45 -12.79 2.86
C ALA A 289 -14.58 -13.68 2.27
N GLU A 290 -14.94 -14.76 2.96
CA GLU A 290 -16.02 -15.66 2.56
C GLU A 290 -17.39 -14.97 2.53
N LYS A 291 -17.72 -14.13 3.53
CA LYS A 291 -18.99 -13.38 3.58
C LYS A 291 -19.12 -12.39 2.41
N PHE A 292 -18.04 -11.78 1.97
CA PHE A 292 -18.01 -10.91 0.79
C PHE A 292 -17.94 -11.68 -0.53
N GLY A 293 -17.85 -13.00 -0.50
CA GLY A 293 -17.64 -13.83 -1.69
C GLY A 293 -16.25 -13.63 -2.34
N LEU A 294 -15.29 -13.04 -1.61
CA LEU A 294 -13.95 -12.77 -2.10
C LEU A 294 -13.11 -14.06 -2.06
N LYS A 295 -12.85 -14.61 -3.24
CA LYS A 295 -12.07 -15.85 -3.45
C LYS A 295 -10.97 -15.62 -4.48
N PRO A 296 -9.79 -16.26 -4.33
CA PRO A 296 -8.74 -16.22 -5.36
C PRO A 296 -9.18 -16.99 -6.63
N VAL A 297 -8.85 -16.53 -7.84
CA VAL A 297 -8.27 -15.24 -8.15
C VAL A 297 -9.41 -14.28 -8.47
N CYS A 298 -9.49 -13.16 -7.76
CA CYS A 298 -10.50 -12.13 -8.01
C CYS A 298 -9.90 -11.04 -8.91
N HIS A 299 -10.55 -10.79 -10.06
CA HIS A 299 -10.11 -9.80 -11.06
C HIS A 299 -10.94 -8.50 -11.06
N ASN A 300 -11.87 -8.35 -10.11
CA ASN A 300 -12.62 -7.10 -9.96
C ASN A 300 -11.79 -6.10 -9.11
N PRO A 301 -11.26 -4.99 -9.69
CA PRO A 301 -10.41 -4.04 -8.97
C PRO A 301 -11.12 -3.35 -7.80
N PHE A 302 -12.45 -3.21 -7.84
CA PHE A 302 -13.23 -2.63 -6.75
C PHE A 302 -13.20 -3.50 -5.49
N MET A 303 -12.96 -4.79 -5.63
CA MET A 303 -12.78 -5.71 -4.50
C MET A 303 -11.47 -5.48 -3.72
N ASN A 304 -10.57 -4.61 -4.21
CA ASN A 304 -9.43 -4.16 -3.41
C ASN A 304 -9.87 -3.47 -2.11
N ASN A 305 -11.00 -2.76 -2.12
CA ASN A 305 -11.59 -2.17 -0.92
C ASN A 305 -11.98 -3.25 0.11
N VAL A 306 -12.58 -4.33 -0.37
CA VAL A 306 -12.94 -5.48 0.48
C VAL A 306 -11.68 -6.20 0.98
N ALA A 307 -10.69 -6.38 0.12
CA ALA A 307 -9.41 -6.98 0.50
C ALA A 307 -8.70 -6.16 1.59
N GLN A 308 -8.73 -4.81 1.53
CA GLN A 308 -8.21 -3.95 2.60
C GLN A 308 -8.94 -4.14 3.93
N LEU A 309 -10.27 -4.32 3.90
CA LEU A 309 -11.03 -4.63 5.11
C LEU A 309 -10.63 -5.99 5.70
N VAL A 310 -10.49 -7.01 4.86
CA VAL A 310 -10.04 -8.35 5.28
C VAL A 310 -8.65 -8.27 5.90
N GLU A 311 -7.72 -7.53 5.27
CA GLU A 311 -6.37 -7.32 5.81
C GLU A 311 -6.35 -6.51 7.11
N PHE A 312 -7.28 -5.56 7.28
CA PHE A 312 -7.42 -4.83 8.54
C PHE A 312 -7.74 -5.80 9.69
N VAL A 313 -8.69 -6.71 9.48
CA VAL A 313 -9.04 -7.76 10.46
C VAL A 313 -7.88 -8.72 10.68
N HIS A 314 -7.22 -9.17 9.60
CA HIS A 314 -6.03 -10.01 9.68
C HIS A 314 -4.92 -9.35 10.51
N SER A 315 -4.69 -8.05 10.28
CA SER A 315 -3.64 -7.30 11.01
C SER A 315 -3.91 -7.21 12.51
N ILE A 316 -5.18 -7.17 12.93
CA ILE A 316 -5.55 -7.25 14.36
C ILE A 316 -5.17 -8.62 14.93
N GLU A 317 -5.64 -9.71 14.31
CA GLU A 317 -5.44 -11.07 14.80
C GLU A 317 -3.97 -11.47 14.80
N ASP A 318 -3.25 -11.17 13.71
CA ASP A 318 -1.83 -11.52 13.60
C ASP A 318 -0.95 -10.67 14.53
N SER A 319 -1.28 -9.39 14.75
CA SER A 319 -0.61 -8.58 15.76
C SER A 319 -0.75 -9.15 17.16
N VAL A 320 -1.91 -9.70 17.54
CA VAL A 320 -2.11 -10.38 18.83
C VAL A 320 -1.20 -11.60 18.92
N SER A 321 -1.14 -12.43 17.88
CA SER A 321 -0.27 -13.62 17.82
C SER A 321 1.22 -13.26 17.90
N LEU A 322 1.66 -12.23 17.18
CA LEU A 322 3.05 -11.75 17.22
C LEU A 322 3.43 -11.19 18.60
N ILE A 323 2.51 -10.49 19.28
CA ILE A 323 2.76 -10.00 20.64
C ILE A 323 2.88 -11.18 21.61
N ASP A 324 2.04 -12.22 21.49
CA ASP A 324 2.14 -13.41 22.34
C ASP A 324 3.50 -14.08 22.19
N ARG A 325 3.98 -14.29 20.96
CA ARG A 325 5.32 -14.81 20.68
C ARG A 325 6.44 -13.92 21.26
N LEU A 326 6.33 -12.61 21.12
CA LEU A 326 7.31 -11.67 21.67
C LEU A 326 7.40 -11.76 23.19
N LEU A 327 6.26 -11.95 23.89
CA LEU A 327 6.21 -11.97 25.34
C LEU A 327 6.73 -13.28 25.94
N GLU A 328 6.89 -14.36 25.16
CA GLU A 328 7.45 -15.64 25.63
C GLU A 328 8.93 -15.52 26.04
N ASP A 329 9.73 -14.74 25.28
CA ASP A 329 11.19 -14.59 25.53
C ASP A 329 11.67 -13.17 25.22
N TYR A 330 10.93 -12.16 25.72
CA TYR A 330 11.28 -10.76 25.49
C TYR A 330 12.57 -10.37 26.20
N LYS A 331 13.51 -9.78 25.43
CA LYS A 331 14.84 -9.38 25.92
C LYS A 331 15.09 -7.90 25.75
N ASP A 332 15.89 -7.32 26.65
CA ASP A 332 16.43 -5.99 26.45
C ASP A 332 17.67 -6.12 25.54
N GLU A 333 17.50 -5.76 24.26
CA GLU A 333 18.55 -5.89 23.25
C GLU A 333 19.39 -4.59 23.20
N PRO A 334 20.73 -4.73 23.16
CA PRO A 334 21.60 -3.57 22.96
C PRO A 334 21.40 -2.99 21.58
N ARG A 335 21.71 -1.71 21.43
CA ARG A 335 21.75 -1.08 20.09
C ARG A 335 22.80 -1.75 19.23
N PRO A 336 22.49 -2.03 17.95
CA PRO A 336 23.46 -2.65 17.06
C PRO A 336 24.64 -1.73 16.79
N GLU A 337 25.86 -2.28 16.84
CA GLU A 337 27.08 -1.63 16.36
C GLU A 337 27.33 -2.07 14.91
N ILE A 338 27.39 -1.11 13.99
CA ILE A 338 27.51 -1.39 12.56
C ILE A 338 28.82 -0.82 12.03
N THR A 339 29.59 -1.68 11.39
CA THR A 339 30.76 -1.28 10.61
C THR A 339 30.34 -1.11 9.15
N PRO A 340 30.41 0.13 8.60
CA PRO A 340 30.05 0.35 7.21
C PRO A 340 30.93 -0.44 6.24
N LYS A 341 30.37 -0.89 5.14
CA LYS A 341 31.11 -1.51 4.03
C LYS A 341 30.42 -1.22 2.69
N ALA A 342 31.20 -1.31 1.62
CA ALA A 342 30.65 -1.23 0.27
C ALA A 342 29.77 -2.44 -0.02
N GLY A 343 28.67 -2.22 -0.73
CA GLY A 343 27.75 -3.29 -1.14
C GLY A 343 26.52 -2.78 -1.87
N ARG A 344 25.79 -3.70 -2.49
CA ARG A 344 24.46 -3.49 -3.08
C ARG A 344 23.44 -4.29 -2.29
N GLY A 345 22.33 -3.70 -1.93
CA GLY A 345 21.23 -4.39 -1.29
C GLY A 345 19.87 -3.94 -1.80
N VAL A 346 18.93 -4.86 -1.81
CA VAL A 346 17.53 -4.62 -2.14
C VAL A 346 16.66 -4.99 -0.94
N GLY A 347 15.76 -4.10 -0.57
CA GLY A 347 14.73 -4.34 0.44
C GLY A 347 13.35 -4.29 -0.18
N ALA A 348 12.54 -5.31 0.05
CA ALA A 348 11.13 -5.35 -0.30
C ALA A 348 10.26 -5.46 0.94
N VAL A 349 9.15 -4.72 0.94
CA VAL A 349 8.09 -4.79 1.96
C VAL A 349 6.75 -4.59 1.25
N ASP A 350 5.76 -5.37 1.60
CA ASP A 350 4.42 -5.18 1.05
C ASP A 350 3.63 -4.22 1.96
N VAL A 351 3.57 -2.95 1.52
CA VAL A 351 2.94 -1.86 2.26
C VAL A 351 1.45 -1.76 1.88
N PRO A 352 0.61 -0.95 2.54
CA PRO A 352 -0.83 -0.94 2.29
C PRO A 352 -1.24 -0.97 0.82
N ARG A 353 -0.52 -0.24 -0.04
CA ARG A 353 -0.82 -0.08 -1.47
C ARG A 353 -0.12 -1.07 -2.39
N GLY A 354 0.70 -1.98 -1.84
CA GLY A 354 1.38 -3.02 -2.59
C GLY A 354 2.87 -3.14 -2.28
N ILE A 355 3.57 -3.96 -3.06
CA ILE A 355 4.98 -4.24 -2.87
C ILE A 355 5.84 -3.01 -3.18
N LEU A 356 6.69 -2.64 -2.23
CA LEU A 356 7.61 -1.50 -2.25
C LEU A 356 9.05 -2.00 -2.30
N PHE A 357 9.84 -1.49 -3.24
CA PHE A 357 11.26 -1.81 -3.36
C PHE A 357 12.13 -0.59 -3.12
N HIS A 358 13.19 -0.76 -2.31
CA HIS A 358 14.33 0.14 -2.23
C HIS A 358 15.60 -0.61 -2.59
N GLU A 359 16.44 -0.03 -3.43
CA GLU A 359 17.78 -0.53 -3.74
C GLU A 359 18.80 0.55 -3.42
N TYR A 360 19.86 0.17 -2.74
CA TYR A 360 21.00 1.05 -2.47
C TYR A 360 22.31 0.39 -2.84
N VAL A 361 23.24 1.24 -3.33
CA VAL A 361 24.64 0.89 -3.49
C VAL A 361 25.44 1.82 -2.60
N TYR A 362 26.26 1.26 -1.73
CA TYR A 362 27.11 2.00 -0.80
C TYR A 362 28.58 1.90 -1.18
N ASP A 363 29.34 2.98 -0.89
CA ASP A 363 30.81 2.98 -0.91
C ASP A 363 31.39 2.34 0.37
N SER A 364 32.72 2.28 0.47
CA SER A 364 33.43 1.70 1.63
C SER A 364 33.20 2.43 2.94
N ASP A 365 32.82 3.71 2.88
CA ASP A 365 32.55 4.55 4.05
C ASP A 365 31.06 4.49 4.46
N GLY A 366 30.25 3.71 3.74
CA GLY A 366 28.81 3.56 3.97
C GLY A 366 27.98 4.73 3.47
N ASN A 367 28.49 5.54 2.53
CA ASN A 367 27.71 6.58 1.87
C ASN A 367 26.99 6.02 0.64
N CYS A 368 25.77 6.44 0.44
CA CYS A 368 24.95 6.01 -0.69
C CYS A 368 25.48 6.56 -2.01
N ALA A 369 26.01 5.70 -2.87
CA ALA A 369 26.47 6.05 -4.21
C ALA A 369 25.33 6.06 -5.22
N ARG A 370 24.34 5.13 -5.09
CA ARG A 370 23.18 5.01 -5.96
C ARG A 370 21.96 4.53 -5.16
N ALA A 371 20.79 5.06 -5.52
CA ALA A 371 19.49 4.62 -4.99
C ALA A 371 18.49 4.42 -6.13
N ASN A 372 17.57 3.48 -5.94
CA ASN A 372 16.37 3.30 -6.73
C ASN A 372 15.21 2.94 -5.81
N CYS A 373 14.04 3.54 -6.04
CA CYS A 373 12.84 3.29 -5.25
C CYS A 373 11.67 3.00 -6.22
N VAL A 374 11.09 1.81 -6.14
CA VAL A 374 9.91 1.45 -6.93
C VAL A 374 8.69 1.39 -6.03
N ILE A 375 7.77 2.31 -6.26
CA ILE A 375 6.63 2.57 -5.40
C ILE A 375 5.41 1.75 -5.86
N PRO A 376 4.57 1.22 -4.95
CA PRO A 376 3.39 0.45 -5.35
C PRO A 376 2.46 1.19 -6.32
N THR A 377 2.23 2.47 -6.10
CA THR A 377 1.31 3.26 -6.93
C THR A 377 1.83 3.42 -8.36
N ASN A 378 3.15 3.57 -8.58
CA ASN A 378 3.64 3.61 -9.97
C ASN A 378 3.51 2.25 -10.68
N GLN A 379 3.51 1.15 -9.94
CA GLN A 379 3.24 -0.18 -10.49
C GLN A 379 1.78 -0.33 -10.92
N ASN A 380 0.84 0.33 -10.21
CA ASN A 380 -0.59 0.29 -10.52
C ASN A 380 -1.04 1.22 -11.66
N HIS A 381 -0.30 2.29 -11.99
CA HIS A 381 -0.76 3.29 -12.98
C HIS A 381 -1.10 2.68 -14.33
N ASN A 382 -0.30 1.74 -14.79
CA ASN A 382 -0.56 1.05 -16.04
C ASN A 382 -1.83 0.19 -15.99
N ASN A 383 -2.06 -0.48 -14.86
CA ASN A 383 -3.26 -1.30 -14.68
C ASN A 383 -4.54 -0.45 -14.61
N ILE A 384 -4.48 0.72 -13.95
CA ILE A 384 -5.58 1.70 -13.93
C ILE A 384 -5.91 2.17 -15.36
N GLN A 385 -4.89 2.45 -16.18
CA GLN A 385 -5.10 2.85 -17.57
C GLN A 385 -5.83 1.77 -18.38
N HIS A 386 -5.39 0.51 -18.28
CA HIS A 386 -6.03 -0.61 -18.97
C HIS A 386 -7.43 -0.92 -18.44
N ASP A 387 -7.66 -0.74 -17.14
CA ASP A 387 -9.00 -0.85 -16.57
C ASP A 387 -9.93 0.24 -17.12
N PHE A 388 -9.46 1.48 -17.28
CA PHE A 388 -10.21 2.54 -17.91
C PHE A 388 -10.60 2.19 -19.35
N GLU A 389 -9.67 1.69 -20.15
CA GLU A 389 -9.91 1.27 -21.53
C GLU A 389 -10.99 0.18 -21.63
N ALA A 390 -11.02 -0.75 -20.67
CA ALA A 390 -12.01 -1.82 -20.63
C ALA A 390 -13.35 -1.38 -20.01
N PHE A 391 -13.32 -0.51 -19.00
CA PHE A 391 -14.51 -0.12 -18.23
C PHE A 391 -15.30 1.00 -18.89
N ALA A 392 -14.64 2.02 -19.46
CA ALA A 392 -15.31 3.17 -20.07
C ALA A 392 -16.36 2.79 -21.14
N PRO A 393 -16.13 1.83 -22.05
CA PRO A 393 -17.13 1.41 -23.02
C PRO A 393 -18.43 0.86 -22.37
N THR A 394 -18.35 0.24 -21.20
CA THR A 394 -19.51 -0.34 -20.51
C THR A 394 -20.41 0.70 -19.85
N LEU A 395 -19.96 1.96 -19.77
CA LEU A 395 -20.64 3.05 -19.09
C LEU A 395 -21.38 4.01 -20.04
N LEU A 396 -21.22 3.88 -21.36
CA LEU A 396 -21.65 4.88 -22.35
C LEU A 396 -23.16 5.16 -22.36
N ASP A 397 -23.98 4.22 -21.91
CA ASP A 397 -25.45 4.36 -21.82
C ASP A 397 -25.90 5.13 -20.56
N LYS A 398 -24.98 5.36 -19.60
CA LYS A 398 -25.26 6.05 -18.34
C LYS A 398 -25.26 7.59 -18.52
N PRO A 399 -25.85 8.34 -17.57
CA PRO A 399 -25.66 9.79 -17.47
C PRO A 399 -24.19 10.16 -17.26
N GLU A 400 -23.74 11.30 -17.82
CA GLU A 400 -22.33 11.74 -17.72
C GLU A 400 -21.80 11.79 -16.27
N LYS A 401 -22.59 12.30 -15.31
CA LYS A 401 -22.23 12.33 -13.90
C LYS A 401 -22.03 10.94 -13.28
N GLU A 402 -22.77 9.95 -13.76
CA GLU A 402 -22.64 8.57 -13.29
C GLU A 402 -21.40 7.92 -13.92
N ILE A 403 -21.08 8.23 -15.18
CA ILE A 403 -19.83 7.80 -15.83
C ILE A 403 -18.65 8.38 -15.07
N GLU A 404 -18.65 9.70 -14.82
CA GLU A 404 -17.61 10.40 -14.07
C GLU A 404 -17.39 9.75 -12.69
N LEU A 405 -18.45 9.56 -11.91
CA LEU A 405 -18.37 8.93 -10.59
C LEU A 405 -17.78 7.50 -10.65
N ASN A 406 -18.21 6.68 -11.62
CA ASN A 406 -17.69 5.31 -11.77
C ASN A 406 -16.19 5.31 -12.13
N MET A 407 -15.74 6.22 -12.99
CA MET A 407 -14.33 6.38 -13.33
C MET A 407 -13.50 6.83 -12.12
N GLU A 408 -14.02 7.78 -11.35
CA GLU A 408 -13.39 8.22 -10.09
C GLU A 408 -13.33 7.08 -9.05
N MET A 409 -14.41 6.31 -8.88
CA MET A 409 -14.45 5.15 -7.98
C MET A 409 -13.43 4.09 -8.37
N LEU A 410 -13.18 3.89 -9.66
CA LEU A 410 -12.16 2.94 -10.14
C LEU A 410 -10.76 3.36 -9.64
N VAL A 411 -10.39 4.62 -9.80
CA VAL A 411 -9.08 5.10 -9.29
C VAL A 411 -9.01 4.99 -7.78
N ARG A 412 -10.07 5.41 -7.07
CA ARG A 412 -10.11 5.30 -5.59
C ARG A 412 -10.00 3.87 -5.10
N ALA A 413 -10.55 2.88 -5.84
CA ALA A 413 -10.43 1.47 -5.47
C ALA A 413 -8.97 0.98 -5.40
N TYR A 414 -8.06 1.59 -6.16
CA TYR A 414 -6.62 1.32 -6.08
C TYR A 414 -5.93 1.97 -4.87
N ASP A 415 -6.61 2.86 -4.13
CA ASP A 415 -6.04 3.63 -3.02
C ASP A 415 -4.71 4.31 -3.42
N PRO A 416 -4.65 5.10 -4.50
CA PRO A 416 -3.39 5.57 -5.02
C PRO A 416 -2.74 6.61 -4.09
N CYS A 417 -1.41 6.48 -3.91
CA CYS A 417 -0.55 7.49 -3.34
C CYS A 417 0.27 8.13 -4.47
N ILE A 418 -0.34 9.09 -5.18
CA ILE A 418 0.17 9.60 -6.45
C ILE A 418 1.50 10.32 -6.26
N SER A 419 1.60 11.20 -5.24
CA SER A 419 2.84 11.94 -4.98
C SER A 419 4.02 11.03 -4.60
N CYS A 420 3.76 9.84 -4.06
CA CYS A 420 4.80 8.85 -3.78
C CYS A 420 5.40 8.26 -5.06
N SER A 421 4.62 8.17 -6.12
CA SER A 421 5.02 7.54 -7.40
C SER A 421 5.86 8.43 -8.31
N THR A 422 6.04 9.71 -7.98
CA THR A 422 6.65 10.74 -8.85
C THR A 422 7.99 11.27 -8.30
N HIS A 423 8.94 10.40 -8.03
CA HIS A 423 10.24 10.79 -7.44
C HIS A 423 11.41 10.81 -8.44
N PHE A 424 11.15 10.50 -9.71
CA PHE A 424 12.16 10.48 -10.78
C PHE A 424 11.88 11.54 -11.84
N LEU A 425 12.94 12.23 -12.31
CA LEU A 425 12.89 13.17 -13.42
C LEU A 425 14.06 12.90 -14.38
N ASN A 426 13.77 12.63 -15.64
CA ASN A 426 14.76 12.62 -16.71
C ASN A 426 14.57 13.87 -17.58
N VAL A 427 15.59 14.73 -17.64
CA VAL A 427 15.56 15.96 -18.45
C VAL A 427 16.50 15.83 -19.63
N GLU A 428 15.93 15.73 -20.83
CA GLU A 428 16.69 15.81 -22.06
C GLU A 428 16.68 17.25 -22.60
N TRP A 429 17.86 17.86 -22.63
CA TRP A 429 18.03 19.17 -23.27
C TRP A 429 18.28 18.96 -24.77
N LYS A 430 17.28 19.23 -25.60
CA LYS A 430 17.50 19.36 -27.06
C LYS A 430 18.08 20.74 -27.33
N ARG A 431 19.35 20.79 -27.74
CA ARG A 431 20.04 22.01 -28.22
C ARG A 431 19.69 22.26 -29.68
#